data_a3846da2fcb94af31bc36a599a7555bd
#
_entry.id   a3846da2fcb94af31bc36a599a7555bd
#
_cell.length_a   1.000
_cell.length_b   1.000
_cell.length_c   1.000
_cell.angle_alpha   90.00
_cell.angle_beta   90.00
_cell.angle_gamma   90.00
#
_symmetry.space_group_name_H-M   'P 1'
#
loop_
_entity.id
_entity.type
_entity.pdbx_description
1 polymer ?
#
loop_
_entity_poly.entity_id
_entity_poly.type
_entity_poly.pdbx_seq_one_letter_code
_entity_poly.pdbx_strand_id
1 'polypeptide(L)'
;VVVSQLHRSPGVFFGQSFHANGTKLYSARVIPFKGSWIEFATDINSVMYAYIDRKKKLPVTTLLRAIGFERDKDILEIFDLAEEIKVSKSGLKKCLGRKLAARVLNSWFEDFVDEDTGEVVSIERNEIILDRETIIDKDNIEEILATNTQTVLLHKVDGQLSDYAIIHNTLQKDPTNSEKEAVEHIYRQLRNAEPPDEETARGIIDKLFFSDQRYNLGEVGRYRMNKKLGLD
;
A
#
# COMPACT_ATOMS: atom_id res chain seq x y z
N VAL A 1 46.55 16.26 -6.36
CA VAL A 1 45.81 16.05 -5.11
C VAL A 1 44.57 15.23 -5.43
N VAL A 2 44.42 14.10 -4.74
CA VAL A 2 43.20 13.26 -4.84
C VAL A 2 42.19 13.78 -3.80
N VAL A 3 41.01 14.13 -4.26
CA VAL A 3 39.92 14.56 -3.40
C VAL A 3 38.83 13.49 -3.33
N SER A 4 38.23 13.34 -2.15
CA SER A 4 37.09 12.45 -1.96
C SER A 4 35.79 13.12 -2.44
N GLN A 5 34.91 12.34 -3.04
CA GLN A 5 33.59 12.81 -3.37
C GLN A 5 32.77 13.00 -2.10
N LEU A 6 32.07 14.13 -1.97
CA LEU A 6 31.13 14.34 -0.88
C LEU A 6 29.82 13.59 -1.16
N HIS A 7 29.42 12.76 -0.21
CA HIS A 7 28.15 12.03 -0.23
C HIS A 7 27.18 12.62 0.77
N ARG A 8 25.88 12.50 0.49
CA ARG A 8 24.86 12.75 1.51
C ARG A 8 24.90 11.63 2.54
N SER A 9 24.86 12.04 3.81
CA SER A 9 24.84 11.05 4.89
C SER A 9 23.59 10.20 4.84
N PRO A 10 23.68 8.87 5.00
CA PRO A 10 22.52 7.99 5.00
C PRO A 10 21.61 8.23 6.22
N GLY A 11 20.34 7.91 6.07
CA GLY A 11 19.32 8.05 7.10
C GLY A 11 17.97 8.52 6.55
N VAL A 12 17.07 8.91 7.44
CA VAL A 12 15.78 9.48 7.09
C VAL A 12 15.76 10.99 7.36
N PHE A 13 15.19 11.75 6.42
CA PHE A 13 15.10 13.20 6.45
C PHE A 13 13.66 13.63 6.21
N PHE A 14 13.09 14.32 7.20
CA PHE A 14 11.73 14.86 7.11
C PHE A 14 11.77 16.30 6.60
N GLY A 15 10.77 16.63 5.80
CA GLY A 15 10.58 17.98 5.25
C GLY A 15 9.14 18.43 5.35
N GLN A 16 8.96 19.73 5.43
CA GLN A 16 7.67 20.40 5.37
C GLN A 16 7.74 21.52 4.35
N SER A 17 6.73 21.62 3.52
CA SER A 17 6.55 22.71 2.56
C SER A 17 5.12 23.22 2.59
N PHE A 18 4.89 24.37 1.97
CA PHE A 18 3.55 24.93 1.81
C PHE A 18 3.21 25.00 0.33
N HIS A 19 2.05 24.51 0.00
CA HIS A 19 1.47 24.76 -1.33
C HIS A 19 1.01 26.20 -1.45
N ALA A 20 0.85 26.71 -2.67
CA ALA A 20 0.41 28.08 -2.93
C ALA A 20 -0.92 28.46 -2.27
N ASN A 21 -1.79 27.47 -2.01
CA ASN A 21 -3.07 27.63 -1.30
C ASN A 21 -2.96 27.64 0.23
N GLY A 22 -1.74 27.57 0.79
CA GLY A 22 -1.48 27.54 2.24
C GLY A 22 -1.51 26.15 2.88
N THR A 23 -1.84 25.08 2.13
CA THR A 23 -1.85 23.71 2.64
C THR A 23 -0.43 23.26 2.99
N LYS A 24 -0.25 22.68 4.18
CA LYS A 24 1.01 22.07 4.59
C LYS A 24 1.19 20.72 3.90
N LEU A 25 2.34 20.55 3.27
CA LEU A 25 2.75 19.30 2.64
C LEU A 25 3.95 18.73 3.41
N TYR A 26 3.92 17.43 3.63
CA TYR A 26 4.95 16.71 4.36
C TYR A 26 5.69 15.77 3.44
N SER A 27 6.97 15.61 3.69
CA SER A 27 7.80 14.63 2.97
C SER A 27 8.77 13.94 3.92
N ALA A 28 9.12 12.69 3.57
CA ALA A 28 10.17 11.93 4.22
C ALA A 28 11.05 11.29 3.15
N ARG A 29 12.36 11.49 3.25
CA ARG A 29 13.32 10.94 2.30
C ARG A 29 14.23 9.94 3.01
N VAL A 30 14.27 8.71 2.52
CA VAL A 30 15.20 7.68 2.97
C VAL A 30 16.38 7.66 2.01
N ILE A 31 17.56 7.92 2.54
CA ILE A 31 18.82 7.91 1.81
C ILE A 31 19.65 6.74 2.33
N PRO A 32 19.88 5.69 1.52
CA PRO A 32 20.74 4.58 1.90
C PRO A 32 22.21 4.94 1.74
N PHE A 33 23.09 4.16 2.37
CA PHE A 33 24.53 4.20 2.07
C PHE A 33 24.81 3.75 0.64
N LYS A 34 24.08 2.73 0.19
CA LYS A 34 24.15 2.19 -1.18
C LYS A 34 22.75 1.83 -1.65
N GLY A 35 22.39 2.25 -2.85
CA GLY A 35 21.12 1.89 -3.49
C GLY A 35 20.22 3.08 -3.80
N SER A 36 18.98 2.77 -4.15
CA SER A 36 17.98 3.74 -4.58
C SER A 36 17.44 4.58 -3.43
N TRP A 37 17.24 5.86 -3.69
CA TRP A 37 16.56 6.75 -2.75
C TRP A 37 15.06 6.52 -2.86
N ILE A 38 14.38 6.60 -1.71
CA ILE A 38 12.94 6.62 -1.67
C ILE A 38 12.47 7.89 -0.94
N GLU A 39 11.50 8.55 -1.53
CA GLU A 39 10.88 9.74 -0.94
C GLU A 39 9.38 9.53 -0.86
N PHE A 40 8.81 9.77 0.30
CA PHE A 40 7.38 9.82 0.53
C PHE A 40 6.94 11.26 0.59
N ALA A 41 5.86 11.62 -0.07
CA ALA A 41 5.33 12.98 -0.02
C ALA A 41 3.81 12.98 -0.09
N THR A 42 3.19 13.88 0.69
CA THR A 42 1.75 14.14 0.60
C THR A 42 1.47 15.19 -0.46
N ASP A 43 0.32 15.08 -1.11
CA ASP A 43 -0.18 16.09 -2.04
C ASP A 43 -1.31 16.93 -1.42
N ILE A 44 -1.83 17.88 -2.20
CA ILE A 44 -2.92 18.78 -1.77
C ILE A 44 -4.25 18.05 -1.52
N ASN A 45 -4.42 16.85 -2.04
CA ASN A 45 -5.61 16.01 -1.85
C ASN A 45 -5.45 15.05 -0.66
N SER A 46 -4.43 15.25 0.15
CA SER A 46 -4.09 14.34 1.26
C SER A 46 -3.87 12.90 0.80
N VAL A 47 -3.19 12.72 -0.32
CA VAL A 47 -2.76 11.42 -0.84
C VAL A 47 -1.25 11.31 -0.67
N MET A 48 -0.77 10.18 -0.19
CA MET A 48 0.66 9.92 -0.04
C MET A 48 1.22 9.15 -1.23
N TYR A 49 2.25 9.72 -1.82
CA TYR A 49 2.98 9.12 -2.94
C TYR A 49 4.40 8.73 -2.55
N ALA A 50 4.89 7.69 -3.18
CA ALA A 50 6.29 7.28 -3.13
C ALA A 50 6.98 7.63 -4.46
N TYR A 51 8.23 8.09 -4.35
CA TYR A 51 9.11 8.38 -5.47
C TYR A 51 10.38 7.55 -5.32
N ILE A 52 10.67 6.71 -6.29
CA ILE A 52 11.90 5.91 -6.34
C ILE A 52 12.87 6.61 -7.27
N ASP A 53 14.05 6.98 -6.75
CA ASP A 53 15.08 7.72 -7.48
C ASP A 53 14.56 8.98 -8.19
N ARG A 54 13.60 9.68 -7.56
CA ARG A 54 12.94 10.88 -8.10
C ARG A 54 12.22 10.67 -9.44
N LYS A 55 11.89 9.44 -9.76
CA LYS A 55 11.10 9.08 -10.94
C LYS A 55 9.61 9.30 -10.69
N LYS A 56 8.79 8.82 -11.62
CA LYS A 56 7.33 8.96 -11.55
C LYS A 56 6.78 8.55 -10.19
N LYS A 57 5.83 9.32 -9.70
CA LYS A 57 5.15 9.06 -8.43
C LYS A 57 4.21 7.87 -8.55
N LEU A 58 4.13 7.10 -7.49
CA LEU A 58 3.17 6.01 -7.32
C LEU A 58 2.51 6.12 -5.94
N PRO A 59 1.25 5.68 -5.77
CA PRO A 59 0.62 5.65 -4.46
C PRO A 59 1.45 4.80 -3.48
N VAL A 60 1.60 5.24 -2.23
CA VAL A 60 2.40 4.49 -1.25
C VAL A 60 1.80 3.10 -0.99
N THR A 61 0.49 2.96 -1.10
CA THR A 61 -0.21 1.67 -0.94
C THR A 61 0.16 0.67 -2.03
N THR A 62 0.39 1.12 -3.26
CA THR A 62 0.93 0.27 -4.34
C THR A 62 2.31 -0.29 -3.96
N LEU A 63 3.18 0.55 -3.38
CA LEU A 63 4.49 0.09 -2.90
C LEU A 63 4.34 -0.92 -1.76
N LEU A 64 3.45 -0.66 -0.79
CA LEU A 64 3.19 -1.58 0.32
C LEU A 64 2.69 -2.94 -0.18
N ARG A 65 1.79 -2.97 -1.16
CA ARG A 65 1.35 -4.23 -1.78
C ARG A 65 2.51 -4.99 -2.43
N ALA A 66 3.34 -4.28 -3.18
CA ALA A 66 4.48 -4.89 -3.87
C ALA A 66 5.55 -5.48 -2.93
N ILE A 67 5.61 -5.06 -1.67
CA ILE A 67 6.52 -5.61 -0.66
C ILE A 67 5.87 -6.63 0.29
N GLY A 68 4.61 -7.04 0.00
CA GLY A 68 3.96 -8.15 0.69
C GLY A 68 2.73 -7.80 1.53
N PHE A 69 2.31 -6.53 1.62
CA PHE A 69 1.04 -6.14 2.26
C PHE A 69 -0.08 -6.13 1.21
N GLU A 70 -0.48 -7.30 0.78
CA GLU A 70 -1.27 -7.50 -0.43
C GLU A 70 -2.68 -6.89 -0.33
N ARG A 71 -3.37 -7.12 0.79
CA ARG A 71 -4.77 -6.77 0.96
C ARG A 71 -4.93 -5.40 1.61
N ASP A 72 -6.07 -4.75 1.35
CA ASP A 72 -6.45 -3.51 2.07
C ASP A 72 -6.41 -3.70 3.59
N LYS A 73 -6.82 -4.87 4.07
CA LYS A 73 -6.77 -5.24 5.48
C LYS A 73 -5.36 -5.11 6.07
N ASP A 74 -4.37 -5.65 5.37
CA ASP A 74 -2.97 -5.66 5.83
C ASP A 74 -2.43 -4.23 5.95
N ILE A 75 -2.74 -3.37 4.95
CA ILE A 75 -2.35 -1.96 4.95
C ILE A 75 -3.04 -1.19 6.08
N LEU A 76 -4.35 -1.39 6.24
CA LEU A 76 -5.13 -0.70 7.29
C LEU A 76 -4.71 -1.13 8.69
N GLU A 77 -4.31 -2.39 8.87
CA GLU A 77 -3.82 -2.95 10.13
C GLU A 77 -2.48 -2.33 10.55
N ILE A 78 -1.51 -2.14 9.61
CA ILE A 78 -0.23 -1.46 9.91
C ILE A 78 -0.46 -0.08 10.53
N PHE A 79 -1.45 0.66 10.03
CA PHE A 79 -1.75 2.02 10.48
C PHE A 79 -2.84 2.10 11.56
N ASP A 80 -3.37 0.95 12.00
CA ASP A 80 -4.46 0.85 12.99
C ASP A 80 -5.68 1.71 12.65
N LEU A 81 -6.08 1.70 11.36
CA LEU A 81 -7.09 2.62 10.81
C LEU A 81 -8.50 2.01 10.72
N ALA A 82 -8.63 0.70 10.87
CA ALA A 82 -9.90 0.01 10.69
C ALA A 82 -10.24 -0.88 11.88
N GLU A 83 -11.53 -1.03 12.10
CA GLU A 83 -12.12 -1.99 13.03
C GLU A 83 -12.69 -3.16 12.25
N GLU A 84 -12.30 -4.38 12.63
CA GLU A 84 -12.81 -5.60 12.02
C GLU A 84 -14.09 -6.07 12.71
N ILE A 85 -15.15 -6.23 11.94
CA ILE A 85 -16.45 -6.68 12.43
C ILE A 85 -16.79 -8.03 11.77
N LYS A 86 -17.16 -9.02 12.59
CA LYS A 86 -17.65 -10.31 12.10
C LYS A 86 -19.01 -10.15 11.42
N VAL A 87 -19.15 -10.74 10.24
CA VAL A 87 -20.39 -10.73 9.48
C VAL A 87 -21.44 -11.56 10.23
N SER A 88 -22.41 -10.86 10.76
CA SER A 88 -23.61 -11.44 11.37
C SER A 88 -24.74 -10.42 11.31
N LYS A 89 -25.98 -10.89 11.28
CA LYS A 89 -27.16 -10.01 11.21
C LYS A 89 -27.23 -9.01 12.37
N SER A 90 -26.83 -9.41 13.57
CA SER A 90 -26.79 -8.53 14.76
C SER A 90 -25.59 -7.58 14.76
N GLY A 91 -24.43 -8.06 14.28
CA GLY A 91 -23.21 -7.27 14.17
C GLY A 91 -23.36 -6.14 13.16
N LEU A 92 -23.80 -6.46 11.94
CA LEU A 92 -23.97 -5.50 10.87
C LEU A 92 -25.04 -4.45 11.16
N LYS A 93 -26.13 -4.82 11.86
CA LYS A 93 -27.14 -3.85 12.29
C LYS A 93 -26.59 -2.75 13.21
N LYS A 94 -25.58 -3.04 14.02
CA LYS A 94 -24.90 -2.05 14.87
C LYS A 94 -23.97 -1.11 14.07
N CYS A 95 -23.67 -1.49 12.83
CA CYS A 95 -22.78 -0.75 11.95
C CYS A 95 -23.51 0.16 10.96
N LEU A 96 -24.84 0.26 11.05
CA LEU A 96 -25.65 1.16 10.21
C LEU A 96 -25.11 2.59 10.30
N GLY A 97 -24.95 3.23 9.14
CA GLY A 97 -24.44 4.59 9.01
C GLY A 97 -22.91 4.72 9.10
N ARG A 98 -22.20 3.62 9.38
CA ARG A 98 -20.73 3.62 9.37
C ARG A 98 -20.20 3.35 7.96
N LYS A 99 -18.98 3.81 7.70
CA LYS A 99 -18.33 3.65 6.39
C LYS A 99 -17.41 2.43 6.35
N LEU A 100 -17.43 1.74 5.21
CA LEU A 100 -16.47 0.69 4.90
C LEU A 100 -15.06 1.29 4.69
N ALA A 101 -14.08 0.71 5.34
CA ALA A 101 -12.67 1.06 5.16
C ALA A 101 -12.01 0.26 4.03
N ALA A 102 -12.51 -0.93 3.75
CA ALA A 102 -12.07 -1.81 2.67
C ALA A 102 -13.26 -2.33 1.85
N ARG A 103 -12.95 -2.83 0.66
CA ARG A 103 -13.94 -3.48 -0.20
C ARG A 103 -14.51 -4.74 0.45
N VAL A 104 -15.78 -4.99 0.26
CA VAL A 104 -16.40 -6.28 0.54
C VAL A 104 -16.33 -7.12 -0.73
N LEU A 105 -15.64 -8.23 -0.65
CA LEU A 105 -15.40 -9.13 -1.76
C LEU A 105 -16.15 -10.44 -1.55
N ASN A 106 -16.80 -10.94 -2.60
CA ASN A 106 -17.23 -12.32 -2.66
C ASN A 106 -16.14 -13.12 -3.36
N SER A 107 -15.50 -14.05 -2.64
CA SER A 107 -14.34 -14.78 -3.16
C SER A 107 -14.71 -16.25 -3.37
N TRP A 108 -14.25 -16.83 -4.47
CA TRP A 108 -14.37 -18.27 -4.75
C TRP A 108 -13.13 -18.77 -5.49
N PHE A 109 -12.92 -20.06 -5.46
CA PHE A 109 -11.86 -20.70 -6.23
C PHE A 109 -12.45 -21.30 -7.50
N GLU A 110 -11.75 -21.07 -8.61
CA GLU A 110 -12.07 -21.66 -9.90
C GLU A 110 -10.90 -22.55 -10.33
N ASP A 111 -11.21 -23.84 -10.54
CA ASP A 111 -10.19 -24.82 -10.90
C ASP A 111 -10.05 -24.88 -12.42
N PHE A 112 -8.82 -24.72 -12.89
CA PHE A 112 -8.44 -24.89 -14.30
C PHE A 112 -7.50 -26.08 -14.44
N VAL A 113 -7.71 -26.86 -15.47
CA VAL A 113 -6.78 -27.91 -15.85
C VAL A 113 -5.82 -27.32 -16.89
N ASP A 114 -4.55 -27.32 -16.56
CA ASP A 114 -3.51 -26.96 -17.52
C ASP A 114 -3.45 -28.03 -18.62
N GLU A 115 -3.71 -27.63 -19.86
CA GLU A 115 -3.80 -28.55 -21.00
C GLU A 115 -2.45 -29.22 -21.34
N ASP A 116 -1.33 -28.57 -20.98
CA ASP A 116 0.02 -29.07 -21.31
C ASP A 116 0.56 -30.01 -20.23
N THR A 117 0.28 -29.73 -18.96
CA THR A 117 0.80 -30.50 -17.81
C THR A 117 -0.22 -31.44 -17.19
N GLY A 118 -1.52 -31.21 -17.40
CA GLY A 118 -2.61 -31.93 -16.77
C GLY A 118 -2.78 -31.60 -15.28
N GLU A 119 -2.08 -30.60 -14.76
CA GLU A 119 -2.20 -30.16 -13.37
C GLU A 119 -3.45 -29.30 -13.17
N VAL A 120 -4.08 -29.45 -12.01
CA VAL A 120 -5.22 -28.60 -11.61
C VAL A 120 -4.67 -27.38 -10.90
N VAL A 121 -4.89 -26.20 -11.48
CA VAL A 121 -4.53 -24.91 -10.89
C VAL A 121 -5.80 -24.24 -10.39
N SER A 122 -5.88 -24.03 -9.07
CA SER A 122 -6.98 -23.28 -8.44
C SER A 122 -6.64 -21.79 -8.43
N ILE A 123 -7.47 -20.98 -9.08
CA ILE A 123 -7.33 -19.53 -9.12
C ILE A 123 -8.41 -18.90 -8.25
N GLU A 124 -7.99 -18.07 -7.30
CA GLU A 124 -8.92 -17.25 -6.50
C GLU A 124 -9.55 -16.16 -7.39
N ARG A 125 -10.89 -16.15 -7.43
CA ARG A 125 -11.68 -15.11 -8.08
C ARG A 125 -12.35 -14.24 -7.02
N ASN A 126 -12.36 -12.93 -7.28
CA ASN A 126 -12.94 -11.94 -6.39
C ASN A 126 -13.92 -11.06 -7.14
N GLU A 127 -15.14 -10.97 -6.64
CA GLU A 127 -16.15 -10.02 -7.10
C GLU A 127 -16.33 -8.94 -6.04
N ILE A 128 -16.26 -7.68 -6.47
CA ILE A 128 -16.49 -6.53 -5.58
C ILE A 128 -18.00 -6.37 -5.40
N ILE A 129 -18.49 -6.59 -4.20
CA ILE A 129 -19.90 -6.40 -3.83
C ILE A 129 -20.15 -4.96 -3.40
N LEU A 130 -19.30 -4.45 -2.50
CA LEU A 130 -19.34 -3.06 -2.04
C LEU A 130 -17.94 -2.45 -2.09
N ASP A 131 -17.87 -1.20 -2.51
CA ASP A 131 -16.59 -0.48 -2.59
C ASP A 131 -16.25 0.21 -1.26
N ARG A 132 -15.00 0.65 -1.15
CA ARG A 132 -14.50 1.48 -0.04
C ARG A 132 -15.37 2.73 0.09
N GLU A 133 -15.44 3.29 1.29
CA GLU A 133 -16.20 4.50 1.63
C GLU A 133 -17.72 4.36 1.49
N THR A 134 -18.24 3.19 1.14
CA THR A 134 -19.68 2.92 1.14
C THR A 134 -20.24 2.99 2.55
N ILE A 135 -21.31 3.74 2.75
CA ILE A 135 -22.03 3.82 4.02
C ILE A 135 -22.96 2.61 4.11
N ILE A 136 -22.85 1.87 5.21
CA ILE A 136 -23.68 0.68 5.43
C ILE A 136 -25.12 1.11 5.69
N ASP A 137 -26.02 0.65 4.86
CA ASP A 137 -27.47 0.74 5.00
C ASP A 137 -28.11 -0.65 5.12
N LYS A 138 -29.44 -0.72 5.09
CA LYS A 138 -30.18 -1.99 5.24
C LYS A 138 -29.99 -2.90 4.05
N ASP A 139 -29.92 -2.34 2.86
CA ASP A 139 -29.81 -3.10 1.60
C ASP A 139 -28.39 -3.68 1.50
N ASN A 140 -27.36 -2.88 1.83
CA ASN A 140 -25.99 -3.35 1.89
C ASN A 140 -25.77 -4.48 2.90
N ILE A 141 -26.50 -4.47 4.04
CA ILE A 141 -26.43 -5.57 5.01
C ILE A 141 -26.89 -6.89 4.38
N GLU A 142 -27.97 -6.89 3.60
CA GLU A 142 -28.46 -8.08 2.93
C GLU A 142 -27.49 -8.57 1.85
N GLU A 143 -26.89 -7.65 1.09
CA GLU A 143 -25.84 -7.95 0.13
C GLU A 143 -24.63 -8.61 0.79
N ILE A 144 -24.12 -8.03 1.89
CA ILE A 144 -22.98 -8.59 2.64
C ILE A 144 -23.32 -9.98 3.18
N LEU A 145 -24.51 -10.18 3.73
CA LEU A 145 -24.93 -11.47 4.26
C LEU A 145 -25.11 -12.57 3.19
N ALA A 146 -25.32 -12.18 1.94
CA ALA A 146 -25.41 -13.08 0.81
C ALA A 146 -24.04 -13.57 0.31
N THR A 147 -22.95 -12.92 0.73
CA THR A 147 -21.57 -13.31 0.37
C THR A 147 -21.01 -14.36 1.32
N ASN A 148 -19.87 -14.95 0.97
CA ASN A 148 -19.10 -15.83 1.83
C ASN A 148 -18.12 -15.07 2.76
N THR A 149 -18.19 -13.75 2.79
CA THR A 149 -17.31 -12.86 3.57
C THR A 149 -17.52 -13.10 5.07
N GLN A 150 -16.44 -13.33 5.80
CA GLN A 150 -16.49 -13.59 7.25
C GLN A 150 -16.42 -12.31 8.08
N THR A 151 -15.74 -11.30 7.59
CA THR A 151 -15.50 -10.04 8.28
C THR A 151 -15.59 -8.86 7.33
N VAL A 152 -15.97 -7.71 7.85
CA VAL A 152 -15.92 -6.42 7.16
C VAL A 152 -15.07 -5.44 7.95
N LEU A 153 -14.40 -4.53 7.26
CA LEU A 153 -13.55 -3.50 7.86
C LEU A 153 -14.26 -2.16 7.79
N LEU A 154 -14.43 -1.54 8.93
CA LEU A 154 -15.04 -0.23 9.07
C LEU A 154 -14.01 0.81 9.52
N HIS A 155 -14.19 2.06 9.10
CA HIS A 155 -13.42 3.17 9.66
C HIS A 155 -13.59 3.23 11.17
N LYS A 156 -12.50 3.43 11.92
CA LYS A 156 -12.57 3.72 13.35
C LYS A 156 -13.32 5.02 13.58
N VAL A 157 -14.17 5.05 14.63
CA VAL A 157 -15.07 6.17 14.90
C VAL A 157 -14.31 7.45 15.32
N ASP A 158 -13.12 7.33 15.87
CA ASP A 158 -12.30 8.44 16.36
C ASP A 158 -11.53 9.21 15.26
N GLY A 159 -11.87 8.98 13.99
CA GLY A 159 -11.23 9.59 12.82
C GLY A 159 -11.46 11.10 12.65
N GLN A 160 -11.43 11.90 13.73
CA GLN A 160 -11.39 13.36 13.62
C GLN A 160 -10.01 13.90 13.23
N LEU A 161 -8.99 13.05 13.19
CA LEU A 161 -7.65 13.46 12.79
C LEU A 161 -7.52 13.34 11.28
N SER A 162 -7.32 14.49 10.64
CA SER A 162 -7.08 14.61 9.19
C SER A 162 -5.96 13.69 8.67
N ASP A 163 -5.04 13.30 9.55
CA ASP A 163 -3.88 12.48 9.22
C ASP A 163 -4.29 11.02 8.89
N TYR A 164 -5.35 10.50 9.49
CA TYR A 164 -5.87 9.17 9.17
C TYR A 164 -6.49 9.10 7.77
N ALA A 165 -7.01 10.21 7.25
CA ALA A 165 -7.59 10.25 5.92
C ALA A 165 -6.55 10.00 4.80
N ILE A 166 -5.28 10.26 5.05
CA ILE A 166 -4.21 10.17 4.04
C ILE A 166 -4.13 8.76 3.45
N ILE A 167 -4.11 7.73 4.29
CA ILE A 167 -4.03 6.33 3.82
C ILE A 167 -5.32 5.91 3.12
N HIS A 168 -6.49 6.28 3.65
CA HIS A 168 -7.77 6.00 3.00
C HIS A 168 -7.86 6.66 1.63
N ASN A 169 -7.49 7.93 1.52
CA ASN A 169 -7.43 8.65 0.25
C ASN A 169 -6.43 8.02 -0.73
N THR A 170 -5.30 7.54 -0.23
CA THR A 170 -4.29 6.86 -1.03
C THR A 170 -4.79 5.53 -1.56
N LEU A 171 -5.50 4.74 -0.74
CA LEU A 171 -6.14 3.50 -1.16
C LEU A 171 -7.16 3.72 -2.28
N GLN A 172 -7.93 4.81 -2.22
CA GLN A 172 -8.87 5.16 -3.31
C GLN A 172 -8.18 5.53 -4.61
N LYS A 173 -6.95 6.04 -4.56
CA LYS A 173 -6.13 6.39 -5.73
C LYS A 173 -5.26 5.25 -6.22
N ASP A 174 -5.14 4.17 -5.46
CA ASP A 174 -4.38 2.99 -5.83
C ASP A 174 -5.11 2.21 -6.93
N PRO A 175 -4.50 2.06 -8.12
CA PRO A 175 -5.11 1.31 -9.22
C PRO A 175 -4.98 -0.20 -9.05
N THR A 176 -4.26 -0.67 -8.02
CA THR A 176 -3.92 -2.08 -7.84
C THR A 176 -4.73 -2.73 -6.71
N ASN A 177 -5.01 -4.02 -6.82
CA ASN A 177 -5.78 -4.78 -5.85
C ASN A 177 -5.05 -6.02 -5.30
N SER A 178 -3.91 -6.36 -5.89
CA SER A 178 -3.08 -7.51 -5.49
C SER A 178 -1.61 -7.18 -5.54
N GLU A 179 -0.78 -8.02 -4.93
CA GLU A 179 0.68 -7.92 -4.99
C GLU A 179 1.17 -7.97 -6.43
N LYS A 180 0.66 -8.92 -7.22
CA LYS A 180 1.00 -9.08 -8.63
C LYS A 180 0.76 -7.79 -9.43
N GLU A 181 -0.45 -7.24 -9.36
CA GLU A 181 -0.78 -5.99 -10.04
C GLU A 181 0.11 -4.83 -9.60
N ALA A 182 0.43 -4.76 -8.31
CA ALA A 182 1.30 -3.71 -7.77
C ALA A 182 2.73 -3.82 -8.29
N VAL A 183 3.29 -5.03 -8.32
CA VAL A 183 4.63 -5.30 -8.85
C VAL A 183 4.71 -4.96 -10.34
N GLU A 184 3.73 -5.39 -11.14
CA GLU A 184 3.64 -5.06 -12.56
C GLU A 184 3.49 -3.54 -12.78
N HIS A 185 2.65 -2.88 -11.96
CA HIS A 185 2.47 -1.43 -12.04
C HIS A 185 3.80 -0.69 -11.79
N ILE A 186 4.56 -1.09 -10.77
CA ILE A 186 5.88 -0.51 -10.47
C ILE A 186 6.86 -0.78 -11.61
N TYR A 187 6.84 -1.99 -12.16
CA TYR A 187 7.68 -2.32 -13.32
C TYR A 187 7.43 -1.37 -14.48
N ARG A 188 6.15 -1.19 -14.88
CA ARG A 188 5.77 -0.27 -15.96
C ARG A 188 6.24 1.16 -15.68
N GLN A 189 6.11 1.62 -14.45
CA GLN A 189 6.54 2.96 -14.04
C GLN A 189 8.06 3.15 -14.14
N LEU A 190 8.84 2.16 -13.76
CA LEU A 190 10.30 2.25 -13.74
C LEU A 190 10.95 1.97 -15.08
N ARG A 191 10.38 1.07 -15.89
CA ARG A 191 10.94 0.60 -17.15
C ARG A 191 10.28 1.18 -18.39
N ASN A 192 9.08 1.78 -18.26
CA ASN A 192 8.24 2.22 -19.38
C ASN A 192 7.93 1.10 -20.38
N ALA A 193 7.81 -0.13 -19.91
CA ALA A 193 7.55 -1.33 -20.71
C ALA A 193 6.70 -2.32 -19.88
N GLU A 194 5.97 -3.20 -20.55
CA GLU A 194 5.29 -4.32 -19.92
C GLU A 194 6.32 -5.35 -19.41
N PRO A 195 6.09 -5.96 -18.24
CA PRO A 195 6.93 -7.04 -17.77
C PRO A 195 6.72 -8.28 -18.65
N PRO A 196 7.80 -9.01 -19.00
CA PRO A 196 7.69 -10.24 -19.77
C PRO A 196 7.01 -11.37 -18.97
N ASP A 197 7.20 -11.37 -17.67
CA ASP A 197 6.66 -12.33 -16.72
C ASP A 197 6.64 -11.72 -15.30
N GLU A 198 5.94 -12.39 -14.37
CA GLU A 198 5.78 -11.95 -13.00
C GLU A 198 7.11 -12.00 -12.21
N GLU A 199 7.94 -13.01 -12.46
CA GLU A 199 9.22 -13.16 -11.77
C GLU A 199 10.18 -12.02 -12.12
N THR A 200 10.23 -11.62 -13.37
CA THR A 200 11.02 -10.46 -13.83
C THR A 200 10.53 -9.16 -13.19
N ALA A 201 9.21 -9.00 -13.09
CA ALA A 201 8.62 -7.83 -12.45
C ALA A 201 8.98 -7.78 -10.96
N ARG A 202 8.81 -8.88 -10.22
CA ARG A 202 9.18 -9.01 -8.81
C ARG A 202 10.67 -8.78 -8.58
N GLY A 203 11.51 -9.32 -9.46
CA GLY A 203 12.97 -9.16 -9.43
C GLY A 203 13.44 -7.71 -9.47
N ILE A 204 12.63 -6.74 -9.91
CA ILE A 204 12.96 -5.31 -9.78
C ILE A 204 12.84 -4.85 -8.34
N ILE A 205 11.77 -5.21 -7.63
CA ILE A 205 11.55 -4.83 -6.23
C ILE A 205 12.66 -5.41 -5.36
N ASP A 206 13.00 -6.70 -5.57
CA ASP A 206 14.07 -7.37 -4.87
C ASP A 206 15.42 -6.68 -5.07
N LYS A 207 15.73 -6.32 -6.31
CA LYS A 207 16.96 -5.60 -6.63
C LYS A 207 17.01 -4.18 -6.04
N LEU A 208 15.87 -3.52 -5.92
CA LEU A 208 15.81 -2.15 -5.40
C LEU A 208 15.98 -2.08 -3.88
N PHE A 209 15.40 -3.03 -3.12
CA PHE A 209 15.25 -2.90 -1.68
C PHE A 209 15.72 -4.10 -0.85
N PHE A 210 15.77 -5.31 -1.44
CA PHE A 210 16.01 -6.55 -0.70
C PHE A 210 17.32 -7.27 -1.07
N SER A 211 18.06 -6.76 -2.06
CA SER A 211 19.36 -7.34 -2.45
C SER A 211 20.49 -6.67 -1.68
N ASP A 212 21.18 -7.38 -0.79
CA ASP A 212 22.33 -6.88 -0.02
C ASP A 212 23.45 -6.31 -0.86
N GLN A 213 23.61 -6.85 -2.09
CA GLN A 213 24.59 -6.36 -3.04
C GLN A 213 24.23 -5.00 -3.67
N ARG A 214 22.94 -4.64 -3.68
CA ARG A 214 22.43 -3.46 -4.37
C ARG A 214 21.85 -2.39 -3.45
N TYR A 215 21.35 -2.79 -2.29
CA TYR A 215 20.77 -1.89 -1.32
C TYR A 215 21.35 -2.13 0.08
N ASN A 216 21.83 -1.08 0.71
CA ASN A 216 22.30 -1.14 2.09
C ASN A 216 22.11 0.24 2.73
N LEU A 217 21.35 0.27 3.81
CA LEU A 217 21.17 1.49 4.59
C LEU A 217 22.46 1.92 5.32
N GLY A 218 23.35 0.96 5.59
CA GLY A 218 24.57 1.15 6.37
C GLY A 218 24.29 1.29 7.87
N GLU A 219 25.29 1.09 8.69
CA GLU A 219 25.18 1.20 10.16
C GLU A 219 24.75 2.61 10.59
N VAL A 220 25.37 3.63 10.02
CA VAL A 220 25.04 5.03 10.31
C VAL A 220 23.61 5.36 9.87
N GLY A 221 23.19 4.89 8.71
CA GLY A 221 21.83 5.09 8.19
C GLY A 221 20.78 4.42 9.08
N ARG A 222 21.04 3.18 9.48
CA ARG A 222 20.18 2.41 10.39
C ARG A 222 20.08 3.10 11.77
N TYR A 223 21.19 3.46 12.36
CA TYR A 223 21.23 4.17 13.64
C TYR A 223 20.43 5.48 13.58
N ARG A 224 20.66 6.30 12.57
CA ARG A 224 19.95 7.57 12.41
C ARG A 224 18.46 7.40 12.18
N MET A 225 18.08 6.41 11.40
CA MET A 225 16.67 6.09 11.15
C MET A 225 15.99 5.64 12.43
N ASN A 226 16.57 4.66 13.13
CA ASN A 226 16.03 4.16 14.38
C ASN A 226 15.84 5.30 15.40
N LYS A 227 16.89 6.11 15.60
CA LYS A 227 16.83 7.24 16.53
C LYS A 227 15.75 8.25 16.18
N LYS A 228 15.54 8.57 14.89
CA LYS A 228 14.51 9.53 14.47
C LYS A 228 13.09 8.97 14.55
N LEU A 229 12.94 7.65 14.32
CA LEU A 229 11.65 6.98 14.35
C LEU A 229 11.30 6.39 15.73
N GLY A 230 12.22 6.49 16.71
CA GLY A 230 12.02 5.89 18.03
C GLY A 230 11.99 4.37 18.00
N LEU A 231 12.74 3.77 17.09
CA LEU A 231 12.92 2.33 16.95
C LEU A 231 14.24 1.96 17.63
N ASP A 232 14.17 1.29 18.75
CA ASP A 232 15.35 0.80 19.50
C ASP A 232 15.75 -0.61 19.10
#